data_3781afb4a4740fc1285ffb2b913bc2c5
#
_entry.id   3781afb4a4740fc1285ffb2b913bc2c5
#
_cell.length_a   1.000
_cell.length_b   1.000
_cell.length_c   1.000
_cell.angle_alpha   90.00
_cell.angle_beta   90.00
_cell.angle_gamma   90.00
#
_symmetry.space_group_name_H-M   'P 1'
#
loop_
_entity.id
_entity.type
_entity.pdbx_description
1 polymer ?
#
loop_
_entity_poly.entity_id
_entity_poly.type
_entity_poly.pdbx_seq_one_letter_code
_entity_poly.pdbx_strand_id
1 'polypeptide(L)'
;MQYILIKRLQRTNAILLAEKLGVPVVNTFSGCPGGSPEDKTPNWVTCPWPDDFSEILEYQWNDVLIPYWKEKVAFAKAHNVHKIALELHPGFCVYNTRSLLKLREAVGPEIGANLDPSHLIWQGMDLIAVIRELGKANAIFHFHAKDTKVDAINTAVNGVLDTQHYSEELTRSWIFRSVGYGHGEDYWKAIASELRLAGYDYAISIEHE
;
A
#
# COMPACT_ATOMS: atom_id res chain seq x y z
N MET A 1 -21.12 -10.06 -0.62
CA MET A 1 -20.62 -11.12 -1.53
C MET A 1 -20.27 -10.60 -2.92
N GLN A 2 -21.14 -9.83 -3.61
CA GLN A 2 -20.91 -9.35 -4.98
C GLN A 2 -19.68 -8.44 -5.13
N TYR A 3 -19.43 -7.51 -4.21
CA TYR A 3 -18.28 -6.59 -4.24
C TYR A 3 -16.92 -7.31 -4.12
N ILE A 4 -16.83 -8.29 -3.22
CA ILE A 4 -15.62 -9.11 -3.04
C ILE A 4 -15.34 -9.95 -4.29
N LEU A 5 -16.36 -10.51 -4.90
CA LEU A 5 -16.26 -11.29 -6.13
C LEU A 5 -15.77 -10.44 -7.31
N ILE A 6 -16.31 -9.23 -7.48
CA ILE A 6 -15.88 -8.27 -8.51
C ILE A 6 -14.40 -7.91 -8.36
N LYS A 7 -13.95 -7.61 -7.15
CA LYS A 7 -12.52 -7.30 -6.88
C LYS A 7 -11.59 -8.49 -7.15
N ARG A 8 -12.03 -9.72 -6.86
CA ARG A 8 -11.28 -10.94 -7.21
C ARG A 8 -11.16 -11.14 -8.71
N LEU A 9 -12.25 -10.94 -9.46
CA LEU A 9 -12.27 -11.01 -10.93
C LEU A 9 -11.39 -9.93 -11.57
N GLN A 10 -11.42 -8.70 -11.08
CA GLN A 10 -10.59 -7.61 -11.59
C GLN A 10 -9.08 -7.93 -11.47
N ARG A 11 -8.63 -8.47 -10.34
CA ARG A 11 -7.23 -8.87 -10.16
C ARG A 11 -6.82 -10.02 -11.07
N THR A 12 -7.67 -11.02 -11.22
CA THR A 12 -7.44 -12.14 -12.16
C THR A 12 -7.30 -11.62 -13.59
N ASN A 13 -8.21 -10.74 -14.02
CA ASN A 13 -8.16 -10.15 -15.35
C ASN A 13 -6.94 -9.26 -15.57
N ALA A 14 -6.49 -8.52 -14.54
CA ALA A 14 -5.26 -7.73 -14.62
C ALA A 14 -4.01 -8.62 -14.83
N ILE A 15 -3.93 -9.75 -14.16
CA ILE A 15 -2.83 -10.73 -14.35
C ILE A 15 -2.87 -11.30 -15.78
N LEU A 16 -4.03 -11.72 -16.27
CA LEU A 16 -4.17 -12.24 -17.63
C LEU A 16 -3.86 -11.18 -18.70
N LEU A 17 -4.21 -9.93 -18.44
CA LEU A 17 -3.86 -8.82 -19.32
C LEU A 17 -2.36 -8.53 -19.31
N ALA A 18 -1.74 -8.53 -18.14
CA ALA A 18 -0.29 -8.36 -17.98
C ALA A 18 0.49 -9.44 -18.75
N GLU A 19 0.07 -10.70 -18.65
CA GLU A 19 0.65 -11.81 -19.44
C GLU A 19 0.56 -11.52 -20.93
N LYS A 20 -0.62 -11.15 -21.45
CA LYS A 20 -0.84 -10.86 -22.86
C LYS A 20 -0.01 -9.69 -23.39
N LEU A 21 0.24 -8.70 -22.54
CA LEU A 21 1.01 -7.51 -22.88
C LEU A 21 2.53 -7.66 -22.59
N GLY A 22 2.95 -8.77 -21.98
CA GLY A 22 4.33 -8.98 -21.56
C GLY A 22 4.76 -8.01 -20.43
N VAL A 23 3.82 -7.54 -19.61
CA VAL A 23 4.10 -6.61 -18.50
C VAL A 23 4.44 -7.42 -17.24
N PRO A 24 5.61 -7.19 -16.62
CA PRO A 24 6.10 -8.03 -15.53
C PRO A 24 5.49 -7.70 -14.16
N VAL A 25 4.80 -6.57 -14.00
CA VAL A 25 4.31 -6.05 -12.72
C VAL A 25 2.80 -5.79 -12.78
N VAL A 26 2.08 -6.19 -11.75
CA VAL A 26 0.66 -5.84 -11.54
C VAL A 26 0.51 -5.07 -10.25
N ASN A 27 0.01 -3.83 -10.34
CA ASN A 27 -0.26 -2.98 -9.18
C ASN A 27 -1.67 -3.23 -8.64
N THR A 28 -1.80 -3.31 -7.32
CA THR A 28 -3.09 -3.51 -6.65
C THR A 28 -2.99 -3.17 -5.15
N PHE A 29 -4.11 -3.29 -4.43
CA PHE A 29 -4.18 -3.18 -2.96
C PHE A 29 -4.25 -4.56 -2.32
N SER A 30 -3.79 -4.67 -1.07
CA SER A 30 -3.81 -5.93 -0.33
C SER A 30 -5.22 -6.46 -0.05
N GLY A 31 -6.17 -5.56 0.13
CA GLY A 31 -7.49 -5.83 0.67
C GLY A 31 -7.55 -5.57 2.17
N CYS A 32 -8.76 -5.41 2.67
CA CYS A 32 -9.07 -5.33 4.10
C CYS A 32 -10.35 -6.15 4.34
N PRO A 33 -10.26 -7.34 4.93
CA PRO A 33 -11.42 -8.12 5.33
C PRO A 33 -12.20 -7.46 6.47
N GLY A 34 -13.40 -7.94 6.75
CA GLY A 34 -14.09 -7.67 8.00
C GLY A 34 -13.43 -8.34 9.20
N GLY A 35 -14.03 -8.25 10.37
CA GLY A 35 -13.54 -8.86 11.59
C GLY A 35 -13.93 -10.34 11.75
N SER A 36 -14.86 -10.82 10.91
CA SER A 36 -15.38 -12.19 10.95
C SER A 36 -15.81 -12.68 9.56
N PRO A 37 -16.10 -13.98 9.36
CA PRO A 37 -16.62 -14.52 8.11
C PRO A 37 -17.99 -13.94 7.70
N GLU A 38 -18.78 -13.48 8.64
CA GLU A 38 -20.12 -12.92 8.44
C GLU A 38 -20.09 -11.46 8.00
N ASP A 39 -18.96 -10.75 8.23
CA ASP A 39 -18.85 -9.33 7.95
C ASP A 39 -18.89 -9.04 6.45
N LYS A 40 -19.64 -7.98 6.11
CA LYS A 40 -19.82 -7.52 4.72
C LYS A 40 -19.02 -6.26 4.40
N THR A 41 -18.44 -5.62 5.41
CA THR A 41 -17.67 -4.38 5.30
C THR A 41 -16.24 -4.57 5.79
N PRO A 42 -15.29 -3.77 5.30
CA PRO A 42 -13.92 -3.83 5.81
C PRO A 42 -13.84 -3.36 7.26
N ASN A 43 -12.87 -3.89 8.00
CA ASN A 43 -12.54 -3.43 9.34
C ASN A 43 -11.02 -3.16 9.41
N TRP A 44 -10.63 -1.89 9.26
CA TRP A 44 -9.22 -1.51 9.35
C TRP A 44 -8.82 -1.26 10.80
N VAL A 45 -8.10 -2.23 11.38
CA VAL A 45 -7.63 -2.17 12.77
C VAL A 45 -6.37 -1.32 12.85
N THR A 46 -6.41 -0.28 13.70
CA THR A 46 -5.32 0.71 13.87
C THR A 46 -4.61 0.62 15.21
N CYS A 47 -5.17 -0.11 16.17
CA CYS A 47 -4.56 -0.33 17.48
C CYS A 47 -4.93 -1.73 18.03
N PRO A 48 -4.11 -2.29 18.95
CA PRO A 48 -4.29 -3.67 19.42
C PRO A 48 -5.28 -3.81 20.59
N TRP A 49 -5.86 -2.71 21.06
CA TRP A 49 -6.77 -2.72 22.21
C TRP A 49 -8.10 -2.06 21.85
N PRO A 50 -9.28 -2.57 22.31
CA PRO A 50 -9.46 -3.80 23.13
C PRO A 50 -8.99 -5.08 22.41
N ASP A 51 -8.86 -6.18 23.15
CA ASP A 51 -8.29 -7.45 22.69
C ASP A 51 -9.00 -8.02 21.46
N ASP A 52 -10.31 -7.73 21.31
CA ASP A 52 -11.08 -8.05 20.09
C ASP A 52 -10.37 -7.59 18.81
N PHE A 53 -9.67 -6.46 18.83
CA PHE A 53 -8.93 -5.98 17.66
C PHE A 53 -7.72 -6.86 17.32
N SER A 54 -7.09 -7.48 18.31
CA SER A 54 -6.02 -8.44 18.08
C SER A 54 -6.56 -9.74 17.48
N GLU A 55 -7.71 -10.21 17.95
CA GLU A 55 -8.39 -11.39 17.40
C GLU A 55 -8.84 -11.14 15.94
N ILE A 56 -9.38 -9.96 15.65
CA ILE A 56 -9.71 -9.53 14.28
C ILE A 56 -8.46 -9.56 13.38
N LEU A 57 -7.33 -9.03 13.84
CA LEU A 57 -6.08 -9.06 13.07
C LEU A 57 -5.61 -10.48 12.79
N GLU A 58 -5.67 -11.39 13.76
CA GLU A 58 -5.32 -12.82 13.57
C GLU A 58 -6.20 -13.45 12.48
N TYR A 59 -7.52 -13.30 12.57
CA TYR A 59 -8.45 -13.75 11.55
C TYR A 59 -8.15 -13.16 10.17
N GLN A 60 -8.02 -11.83 10.09
CA GLN A 60 -7.77 -11.15 8.82
C GLN A 60 -6.50 -11.65 8.12
N TRP A 61 -5.42 -11.84 8.88
CA TRP A 61 -4.13 -12.24 8.33
C TRP A 61 -4.05 -13.73 8.04
N ASN A 62 -4.42 -14.59 9.01
CA ASN A 62 -4.16 -16.01 8.92
C ASN A 62 -5.24 -16.77 8.15
N ASP A 63 -6.51 -16.37 8.30
CA ASP A 63 -7.62 -17.09 7.67
C ASP A 63 -8.01 -16.49 6.31
N VAL A 64 -7.70 -15.21 6.06
CA VAL A 64 -8.16 -14.55 4.82
C VAL A 64 -7.00 -14.09 3.94
N LEU A 65 -6.13 -13.20 4.46
CA LEU A 65 -5.17 -12.48 3.62
C LEU A 65 -4.07 -13.39 3.07
N ILE A 66 -3.39 -14.11 3.96
CA ILE A 66 -2.28 -14.99 3.58
C ILE A 66 -2.75 -16.12 2.65
N PRO A 67 -3.84 -16.87 2.93
CA PRO A 67 -4.35 -17.89 2.01
C PRO A 67 -4.72 -17.30 0.64
N TYR A 68 -5.40 -16.16 0.61
CA TYR A 68 -5.76 -15.49 -0.63
C TYR A 68 -4.54 -15.13 -1.48
N TRP A 69 -3.51 -14.52 -0.87
CA TRP A 69 -2.33 -14.10 -1.62
C TRP A 69 -1.44 -15.25 -2.05
N LYS A 70 -1.39 -16.36 -1.29
CA LYS A 70 -0.74 -17.61 -1.74
C LYS A 70 -1.38 -18.13 -3.03
N GLU A 71 -2.72 -18.18 -3.08
CA GLU A 71 -3.46 -18.59 -4.29
C GLU A 71 -3.17 -17.63 -5.47
N LYS A 72 -3.22 -16.31 -5.23
CA LYS A 72 -3.04 -15.31 -6.28
C LYS A 72 -1.62 -15.25 -6.81
N VAL A 73 -0.62 -15.41 -5.97
CA VAL A 73 0.78 -15.50 -6.39
C VAL A 73 1.02 -16.76 -7.22
N ALA A 74 0.49 -17.92 -6.81
CA ALA A 74 0.58 -19.14 -7.60
C ALA A 74 -0.07 -18.98 -8.98
N PHE A 75 -1.25 -18.34 -9.04
CA PHE A 75 -1.92 -18.03 -10.30
C PHE A 75 -1.08 -17.07 -11.16
N ALA A 76 -0.57 -15.98 -10.59
CA ALA A 76 0.26 -15.01 -11.32
C ALA A 76 1.52 -15.64 -11.92
N LYS A 77 2.20 -16.50 -11.17
CA LYS A 77 3.38 -17.25 -11.64
C LYS A 77 3.05 -18.16 -12.82
N ALA A 78 1.90 -18.83 -12.79
CA ALA A 78 1.42 -19.68 -13.89
C ALA A 78 1.14 -18.88 -15.16
N HIS A 79 0.98 -17.56 -15.05
CA HIS A 79 0.75 -16.60 -16.15
C HIS A 79 1.94 -15.66 -16.38
N ASN A 80 3.16 -16.08 -16.03
CA ASN A 80 4.39 -15.32 -16.23
C ASN A 80 4.43 -13.92 -15.58
N VAL A 81 3.58 -13.66 -14.58
CA VAL A 81 3.60 -12.44 -13.77
C VAL A 81 4.26 -12.76 -12.44
N HIS A 82 5.47 -12.25 -12.25
CA HIS A 82 6.32 -12.56 -11.09
C HIS A 82 6.43 -11.42 -10.08
N LYS A 83 5.73 -10.30 -10.30
CA LYS A 83 5.72 -9.15 -9.41
C LYS A 83 4.31 -8.65 -9.18
N ILE A 84 3.86 -8.70 -7.94
CA ILE A 84 2.61 -8.09 -7.49
C ILE A 84 2.99 -6.94 -6.56
N ALA A 85 2.79 -5.72 -7.03
CA ALA A 85 3.11 -4.50 -6.33
C ALA A 85 1.88 -4.03 -5.54
N LEU A 86 1.95 -4.19 -4.22
CA LEU A 86 0.89 -3.75 -3.31
C LEU A 86 1.12 -2.31 -2.91
N GLU A 87 0.13 -1.47 -3.12
CA GLU A 87 0.17 -0.10 -2.62
C GLU A 87 0.02 -0.10 -1.09
N LEU A 88 0.97 0.57 -0.43
CA LEU A 88 1.01 0.69 1.03
C LEU A 88 0.01 1.77 1.47
N HIS A 89 -1.26 1.39 1.54
CA HIS A 89 -2.35 2.35 1.72
C HIS A 89 -3.12 2.11 3.02
N PRO A 90 -3.22 3.10 3.93
CA PRO A 90 -4.10 3.06 5.10
C PRO A 90 -5.55 2.73 4.71
N GLY A 91 -6.22 1.94 5.53
CA GLY A 91 -7.52 1.35 5.20
C GLY A 91 -7.41 -0.04 4.56
N PHE A 92 -6.18 -0.52 4.29
CA PHE A 92 -5.90 -1.90 3.87
C PHE A 92 -4.97 -2.59 4.88
N CYS A 93 -4.91 -3.93 4.84
CA CYS A 93 -4.07 -4.69 5.78
C CYS A 93 -2.57 -4.44 5.56
N VAL A 94 -2.16 -4.13 4.32
CA VAL A 94 -0.78 -3.74 4.00
C VAL A 94 -0.74 -2.23 3.77
N TYR A 95 -0.20 -1.49 4.73
CA TYR A 95 -0.19 -0.03 4.74
C TYR A 95 1.13 0.60 5.18
N ASN A 96 2.11 -0.23 5.54
CA ASN A 96 3.45 0.20 5.95
C ASN A 96 4.49 -0.89 5.64
N THR A 97 5.77 -0.58 5.85
CA THR A 97 6.89 -1.48 5.59
C THR A 97 6.75 -2.82 6.33
N ARG A 98 6.39 -2.79 7.62
CA ARG A 98 6.23 -3.99 8.44
C ARG A 98 5.15 -4.92 7.91
N SER A 99 3.98 -4.38 7.58
CA SER A 99 2.86 -5.18 7.06
C SER A 99 3.15 -5.76 5.67
N LEU A 100 3.87 -5.03 4.81
CA LEU A 100 4.32 -5.56 3.53
C LEU A 100 5.29 -6.73 3.71
N LEU A 101 6.33 -6.54 4.53
CA LEU A 101 7.35 -7.57 4.73
C LEU A 101 6.76 -8.82 5.43
N LYS A 102 5.82 -8.64 6.37
CA LYS A 102 5.05 -9.77 6.96
C LYS A 102 4.32 -10.57 5.89
N LEU A 103 3.63 -9.92 4.96
CA LEU A 103 2.91 -10.63 3.91
C LEU A 103 3.89 -11.31 2.93
N ARG A 104 4.95 -10.61 2.54
CA ARG A 104 5.99 -11.15 1.65
C ARG A 104 6.68 -12.39 2.24
N GLU A 105 7.00 -12.38 3.53
CA GLU A 105 7.55 -13.54 4.25
C GLU A 105 6.60 -14.74 4.21
N ALA A 106 5.31 -14.50 4.44
CA ALA A 106 4.30 -15.55 4.51
C ALA A 106 3.91 -16.14 3.14
N VAL A 107 4.03 -15.35 2.05
CA VAL A 107 3.50 -15.68 0.71
C VAL A 107 4.61 -15.97 -0.29
N GLY A 108 5.63 -15.12 -0.36
CA GLY A 108 6.75 -15.25 -1.29
C GLY A 108 7.30 -13.94 -1.84
N PRO A 109 8.45 -14.03 -2.53
CA PRO A 109 9.17 -12.86 -3.04
C PRO A 109 8.45 -12.13 -4.19
N GLU A 110 7.36 -12.68 -4.71
CA GLU A 110 6.52 -12.05 -5.73
C GLU A 110 5.69 -10.89 -5.17
N ILE A 111 5.52 -10.81 -3.84
CA ILE A 111 4.87 -9.66 -3.17
C ILE A 111 5.91 -8.55 -2.96
N GLY A 112 5.59 -7.36 -3.42
CA GLY A 112 6.41 -6.15 -3.24
C GLY A 112 5.55 -4.90 -3.16
N ALA A 113 6.19 -3.73 -3.04
CA ALA A 113 5.52 -2.45 -2.93
C ALA A 113 5.25 -1.83 -4.31
N ASN A 114 4.04 -1.32 -4.49
CA ASN A 114 3.82 -0.07 -5.17
C ASN A 114 3.99 1.03 -4.11
N LEU A 115 5.13 1.69 -4.12
CA LEU A 115 5.49 2.64 -3.08
C LEU A 115 4.94 4.02 -3.45
N ASP A 116 3.88 4.42 -2.76
CA ASP A 116 3.30 5.75 -2.83
C ASP A 116 3.70 6.55 -1.58
N PRO A 117 4.60 7.55 -1.71
CA PRO A 117 5.02 8.39 -0.60
C PRO A 117 3.87 9.06 0.14
N SER A 118 2.84 9.47 -0.59
CA SER A 118 1.77 10.30 -0.04
C SER A 118 1.07 9.63 1.14
N HIS A 119 0.88 8.31 1.08
CA HIS A 119 0.24 7.54 2.13
C HIS A 119 1.13 7.32 3.36
N LEU A 120 2.44 7.37 3.19
CA LEU A 120 3.40 7.14 4.27
C LEU A 120 3.77 8.44 4.99
N ILE A 121 3.83 9.55 4.24
CA ILE A 121 4.20 10.88 4.75
C ILE A 121 3.27 11.29 5.90
N TRP A 122 1.97 11.23 5.72
CA TRP A 122 1.04 11.65 6.76
C TRP A 122 1.00 10.70 7.98
N GLN A 123 1.46 9.45 7.80
CA GLN A 123 1.67 8.53 8.91
C GLN A 123 2.96 8.86 9.72
N GLY A 124 3.74 9.85 9.31
CA GLY A 124 4.99 10.23 9.96
C GLY A 124 6.18 9.33 9.59
N MET A 125 6.11 8.61 8.48
CA MET A 125 7.19 7.73 8.04
C MET A 125 8.24 8.50 7.25
N ASP A 126 9.54 8.20 7.49
CA ASP A 126 10.66 8.72 6.70
C ASP A 126 10.83 7.87 5.43
N LEU A 127 10.67 8.49 4.27
CA LEU A 127 10.72 7.80 2.97
C LEU A 127 12.11 7.24 2.64
N ILE A 128 13.17 7.89 3.08
CA ILE A 128 14.55 7.41 2.85
C ILE A 128 14.77 6.10 3.63
N ALA A 129 14.32 6.07 4.89
CA ALA A 129 14.36 4.85 5.69
C ALA A 129 13.52 3.72 5.10
N VAL A 130 12.31 4.03 4.61
CA VAL A 130 11.42 3.07 3.96
C VAL A 130 12.05 2.49 2.69
N ILE A 131 12.57 3.35 1.81
CA ILE A 131 13.21 2.92 0.55
C ILE A 131 14.42 2.02 0.85
N ARG A 132 15.25 2.37 1.83
CA ARG A 132 16.38 1.54 2.25
C ARG A 132 15.95 0.16 2.75
N GLU A 133 14.94 0.12 3.59
CA GLU A 133 14.46 -1.15 4.16
C GLU A 133 13.83 -2.05 3.10
N LEU A 134 12.96 -1.51 2.26
CA LEU A 134 12.35 -2.25 1.15
C LEU A 134 13.38 -2.60 0.05
N GLY A 135 14.36 -1.74 -0.19
CA GLY A 135 15.47 -1.98 -1.12
C GLY A 135 16.32 -3.18 -0.72
N LYS A 136 16.69 -3.30 0.57
CA LYS A 136 17.40 -4.48 1.10
C LYS A 136 16.66 -5.79 0.84
N ALA A 137 15.32 -5.74 0.87
CA ALA A 137 14.46 -6.88 0.61
C ALA A 137 14.17 -7.10 -0.88
N ASN A 138 14.69 -6.26 -1.80
CA ASN A 138 14.31 -6.21 -3.21
C ASN A 138 12.78 -6.18 -3.39
N ALA A 139 12.10 -5.35 -2.62
CA ALA A 139 10.65 -5.35 -2.51
C ALA A 139 9.98 -4.10 -3.07
N ILE A 140 10.67 -3.24 -3.83
CA ILE A 140 10.07 -2.07 -4.51
C ILE A 140 9.87 -2.46 -5.97
N PHE A 141 8.61 -2.60 -6.40
CA PHE A 141 8.27 -3.04 -7.76
C PHE A 141 7.65 -1.95 -8.62
N HIS A 142 7.08 -0.94 -7.98
CA HIS A 142 6.56 0.25 -8.63
C HIS A 142 6.65 1.44 -7.67
N PHE A 143 6.66 2.65 -8.23
CA PHE A 143 6.70 3.88 -7.45
C PHE A 143 5.67 4.89 -8.00
N HIS A 144 4.77 5.35 -7.13
CA HIS A 144 3.89 6.48 -7.42
C HIS A 144 4.52 7.76 -6.90
N ALA A 145 4.75 8.72 -7.80
CA ALA A 145 5.18 10.06 -7.40
C ALA A 145 3.93 10.90 -7.10
N LYS A 146 3.55 10.92 -5.82
CA LYS A 146 2.44 11.66 -5.25
C LYS A 146 2.86 12.26 -3.93
N ASP A 147 2.47 13.48 -3.67
CA ASP A 147 2.87 14.23 -2.49
C ASP A 147 1.73 14.35 -1.47
N THR A 148 2.06 14.73 -0.26
CA THR A 148 1.10 15.04 0.81
C THR A 148 1.60 16.24 1.60
N LYS A 149 0.71 17.20 1.83
CA LYS A 149 0.93 18.26 2.80
C LYS A 149 0.26 17.92 4.11
N VAL A 150 1.04 17.84 5.17
CA VAL A 150 0.54 17.73 6.55
C VAL A 150 0.32 19.13 7.10
N ASP A 151 -0.91 19.41 7.59
CA ASP A 151 -1.20 20.65 8.31
C ASP A 151 -0.78 20.49 9.77
N ALA A 152 0.26 21.23 10.16
CA ALA A 152 0.85 21.10 11.49
C ALA A 152 -0.11 21.51 12.61
N ILE A 153 -1.02 22.47 12.36
CA ILE A 153 -1.97 22.97 13.37
C ILE A 153 -3.10 21.96 13.54
N ASN A 154 -3.74 21.56 12.46
CA ASN A 154 -4.84 20.58 12.52
C ASN A 154 -4.35 19.24 13.07
N THR A 155 -3.17 18.79 12.67
CA THR A 155 -2.55 17.56 13.17
C THR A 155 -2.20 17.66 14.65
N ALA A 156 -1.73 18.80 15.13
CA ALA A 156 -1.42 19.00 16.56
C ALA A 156 -2.67 18.91 17.45
N VAL A 157 -3.85 19.22 16.89
CA VAL A 157 -5.13 19.18 17.63
C VAL A 157 -5.81 17.81 17.49
N ASN A 158 -5.84 17.24 16.27
CA ASN A 158 -6.69 16.10 15.92
C ASN A 158 -5.90 14.81 15.66
N GLY A 159 -4.58 14.87 15.55
CA GLY A 159 -3.75 13.74 15.12
C GLY A 159 -3.85 13.51 13.61
N VAL A 160 -3.33 12.37 13.15
CA VAL A 160 -3.24 12.03 11.71
C VAL A 160 -4.35 11.10 11.22
N LEU A 161 -5.09 10.43 12.12
CA LEU A 161 -6.23 9.58 11.78
C LEU A 161 -7.46 10.46 11.53
N ASP A 162 -7.59 10.95 10.32
CA ASP A 162 -8.59 11.93 9.92
C ASP A 162 -9.64 11.28 9.00
N THR A 163 -10.89 11.32 9.41
CA THR A 163 -12.02 10.75 8.68
C THR A 163 -12.88 11.79 7.95
N GLN A 164 -12.48 13.07 7.98
CA GLN A 164 -13.17 14.11 7.24
C GLN A 164 -13.06 13.87 5.73
N HIS A 165 -14.07 14.28 4.97
CA HIS A 165 -14.04 14.16 3.52
C HIS A 165 -12.92 15.01 2.92
N TYR A 166 -12.33 14.56 1.81
CA TYR A 166 -11.21 15.26 1.16
C TYR A 166 -11.55 16.70 0.71
N SER A 167 -12.83 17.05 0.51
CA SER A 167 -13.26 18.42 0.23
C SER A 167 -13.10 19.39 1.41
N GLU A 168 -12.91 18.89 2.63
CA GLU A 168 -12.78 19.71 3.84
C GLU A 168 -11.31 20.17 4.05
N GLU A 169 -10.70 20.66 3.01
CA GLU A 169 -9.27 20.96 2.93
C GLU A 169 -8.74 21.83 4.09
N LEU A 170 -9.51 22.81 4.53
CA LEU A 170 -9.08 23.77 5.57
C LEU A 170 -8.99 23.17 6.97
N THR A 171 -9.73 22.10 7.23
CA THR A 171 -9.85 21.51 8.57
C THR A 171 -9.20 20.13 8.70
N ARG A 172 -8.75 19.57 7.57
CA ARG A 172 -8.09 18.27 7.54
C ARG A 172 -6.67 18.34 8.12
N SER A 173 -6.26 17.25 8.76
CA SER A 173 -4.90 17.07 9.27
C SER A 173 -3.85 16.95 8.16
N TRP A 174 -4.24 16.47 7.01
CA TRP A 174 -3.37 16.32 5.84
C TRP A 174 -4.20 16.27 4.56
N ILE A 175 -3.56 16.58 3.44
CA ILE A 175 -4.19 16.57 2.13
C ILE A 175 -3.18 16.15 1.08
N PHE A 176 -3.63 15.37 0.09
CA PHE A 176 -2.79 15.01 -1.05
C PHE A 176 -2.47 16.23 -1.90
N ARG A 177 -1.31 16.21 -2.53
CA ARG A 177 -0.81 17.27 -3.40
C ARG A 177 -0.05 16.66 -4.58
N SER A 178 -0.06 17.36 -5.68
CA SER A 178 0.88 17.10 -6.77
C SER A 178 2.32 17.22 -6.27
N VAL A 179 3.21 16.44 -6.88
CA VAL A 179 4.65 16.43 -6.57
C VAL A 179 5.22 17.86 -6.51
N GLY A 180 5.88 18.18 -5.39
CA GLY A 180 6.49 19.48 -5.15
C GLY A 180 5.60 20.50 -4.42
N TYR A 181 4.33 20.17 -4.16
CA TYR A 181 3.40 21.07 -3.46
C TYR A 181 3.16 20.71 -1.99
N GLY A 182 3.58 19.54 -1.56
CA GLY A 182 3.68 19.14 -0.14
C GLY A 182 5.11 19.30 0.36
N HIS A 183 6.08 18.83 -0.42
CA HIS A 183 7.51 18.85 -0.15
C HIS A 183 8.27 19.42 -1.33
N GLY A 184 9.34 20.19 -1.04
CA GLY A 184 10.14 20.87 -2.07
C GLY A 184 11.07 19.95 -2.86
N GLU A 185 11.79 20.57 -3.79
CA GLU A 185 12.65 19.89 -4.75
C GLU A 185 13.72 19.01 -4.10
N ASP A 186 14.34 19.47 -3.00
CA ASP A 186 15.41 18.72 -2.32
C ASP A 186 14.91 17.41 -1.72
N TYR A 187 13.68 17.38 -1.22
CA TYR A 187 13.04 16.17 -0.72
C TYR A 187 12.87 15.12 -1.84
N TRP A 188 12.37 15.55 -3.00
CA TRP A 188 12.16 14.67 -4.15
C TRP A 188 13.47 14.22 -4.80
N LYS A 189 14.50 15.07 -4.82
CA LYS A 189 15.86 14.70 -5.23
C LYS A 189 16.45 13.62 -4.31
N ALA A 190 16.24 13.76 -3.00
CA ALA A 190 16.69 12.73 -2.05
C ALA A 190 16.00 11.38 -2.27
N ILE A 191 14.67 11.39 -2.50
CA ILE A 191 13.92 10.18 -2.84
C ILE A 191 14.45 9.52 -4.12
N ALA A 192 14.62 10.30 -5.19
CA ALA A 192 15.13 9.78 -6.47
C ALA A 192 16.55 9.18 -6.33
N SER A 193 17.41 9.87 -5.57
CA SER A 193 18.75 9.36 -5.26
C SER A 193 18.69 8.05 -4.49
N GLU A 194 17.84 7.94 -3.49
CA GLU A 194 17.73 6.74 -2.66
C GLU A 194 17.12 5.56 -3.43
N LEU A 195 16.12 5.80 -4.27
CA LEU A 195 15.57 4.77 -5.18
C LEU A 195 16.68 4.20 -6.07
N ARG A 196 17.52 5.05 -6.64
CA ARG A 196 18.66 4.63 -7.45
C ARG A 196 19.67 3.80 -6.63
N LEU A 197 19.98 4.22 -5.40
CA LEU A 197 20.89 3.51 -4.51
C LEU A 197 20.33 2.14 -4.09
N ALA A 198 19.01 2.04 -3.96
CA ALA A 198 18.29 0.79 -3.72
C ALA A 198 18.22 -0.14 -4.95
N GLY A 199 18.76 0.28 -6.10
CA GLY A 199 18.73 -0.50 -7.34
C GLY A 199 17.38 -0.49 -8.06
N TYR A 200 16.51 0.48 -7.75
CA TYR A 200 15.21 0.62 -8.42
C TYR A 200 15.40 1.10 -9.88
N ASP A 201 14.92 0.30 -10.83
CA ASP A 201 15.01 0.55 -12.28
C ASP A 201 13.69 0.21 -12.98
N TYR A 202 12.56 0.65 -12.38
CA TYR A 202 11.22 0.48 -12.93
C TYR A 202 10.56 1.84 -13.19
N ALA A 203 9.29 1.81 -13.61
CA ALA A 203 8.53 3.02 -13.89
C ALA A 203 8.26 3.85 -12.62
N ILE A 204 8.35 5.17 -12.75
CA ILE A 204 7.82 6.14 -11.80
C ILE A 204 6.58 6.77 -12.44
N SER A 205 5.42 6.50 -11.87
CA SER A 205 4.16 7.11 -12.32
C SER A 205 3.86 8.36 -11.50
N ILE A 206 3.51 9.44 -12.17
CA ILE A 206 3.04 10.66 -11.49
C ILE A 206 1.52 10.52 -11.30
N GLU A 207 1.08 10.69 -10.06
CA GLU A 207 -0.33 10.75 -9.71
C GLU A 207 -0.67 12.17 -9.23
N HIS A 208 -1.62 12.80 -9.89
CA HIS A 208 -2.10 14.14 -9.56
C HIS A 208 -3.36 14.08 -8.70
N GLU A 209 -3.43 15.01 -7.72
CA GLU A 209 -4.58 15.27 -6.86
C GLU A 209 -4.88 16.77 -6.82
#